data_92112299827321541e1f4f160cf06244
#
_entry.id   92112299827321541e1f4f160cf06244
#
_cell.length_a   1.000
_cell.length_b   1.000
_cell.length_c   1.000
_cell.angle_alpha   90.00
_cell.angle_beta   90.00
_cell.angle_gamma   90.00
#
_symmetry.space_group_name_H-M   'P 1'
#
loop_
_entity.id
_entity.type
_entity.pdbx_description
1 polymer ?
#
loop_
_entity_poly.entity_id
_entity_poly.type
_entity_poly.pdbx_seq_one_letter_code
_entity_poly.pdbx_strand_id
1 'polypeptide(L)'
;AKNDQKHLAKLLEGRETIYVNGNHDLNVTLPSQFSGLMYSLAGVTFRHIMDTNDQGPEISAHFHPIAIVKYRGTRIRRACFVHKKNRILLPAFGALTGGLDVNDPALKTFQDLGTQLYLLGSEAIFNIPREFAEK
;
A
#
# COMPACT_ATOMS: atom_id res chain seq x y z
N ALA A 1 -4.65 -12.13 -19.77
CA ALA A 1 -3.46 -12.69 -19.12
C ALA A 1 -2.19 -12.60 -19.99
N LYS A 2 -2.01 -13.39 -21.08
CA LYS A 2 -0.76 -13.34 -21.90
C LYS A 2 -0.54 -12.01 -22.62
N ASN A 3 -1.61 -11.33 -23.04
CA ASN A 3 -1.54 -10.02 -23.69
C ASN A 3 -1.13 -8.93 -22.71
N ASP A 4 -1.61 -9.01 -21.46
CA ASP A 4 -1.32 -8.02 -20.41
C ASP A 4 0.14 -8.08 -19.99
N GLN A 5 0.72 -9.29 -19.90
CA GLN A 5 2.15 -9.48 -19.60
C GLN A 5 3.05 -8.89 -20.69
N LYS A 6 2.71 -9.08 -21.97
CA LYS A 6 3.45 -8.46 -23.09
C LYS A 6 3.35 -6.94 -23.07
N HIS A 7 2.16 -6.42 -22.76
CA HIS A 7 1.95 -4.98 -22.65
C HIS A 7 2.77 -4.38 -21.50
N LEU A 8 2.74 -5.02 -20.33
CA LEU A 8 3.55 -4.62 -19.18
C LEU A 8 5.05 -4.67 -19.48
N ALA A 9 5.52 -5.76 -20.12
CA ALA A 9 6.92 -5.89 -20.51
C ALA A 9 7.37 -4.73 -21.42
N LYS A 10 6.53 -4.33 -22.38
CA LYS A 10 6.80 -3.18 -23.25
C LYS A 10 6.83 -1.85 -22.49
N LEU A 11 5.96 -1.65 -21.49
CA LEU A 11 5.96 -0.45 -20.66
C LEU A 11 7.20 -0.35 -19.76
N LEU A 12 7.78 -1.49 -19.40
CA LEU A 12 8.98 -1.56 -18.55
C LEU A 12 10.28 -1.55 -19.35
N GLU A 13 10.21 -1.64 -20.68
CA GLU A 13 11.40 -1.66 -21.55
C GLU A 13 12.26 -0.40 -21.37
N GLY A 14 13.55 -0.59 -21.20
CA GLY A 14 14.51 0.51 -20.95
C GLY A 14 14.44 1.14 -19.55
N ARG A 15 13.64 0.58 -18.64
CA ARG A 15 13.53 1.03 -17.25
C ARG A 15 14.16 0.04 -16.30
N GLU A 16 14.86 0.56 -15.29
CA GLU A 16 15.25 -0.26 -14.14
C GLU A 16 14.00 -0.64 -13.36
N THR A 17 13.74 -1.94 -13.23
CA THR A 17 12.53 -2.46 -12.59
C THR A 17 12.91 -3.36 -11.43
N ILE A 18 12.39 -3.04 -10.26
CA ILE A 18 12.54 -3.82 -9.03
C ILE A 18 11.18 -4.42 -8.70
N TYR A 19 11.13 -5.74 -8.54
CA TYR A 19 9.91 -6.46 -8.24
C TYR A 19 9.97 -7.04 -6.81
N VAL A 20 9.15 -6.50 -5.92
CA VAL A 20 8.98 -7.04 -4.56
C VAL A 20 7.79 -8.01 -4.58
N ASN A 21 8.08 -9.28 -4.39
CA ASN A 21 7.10 -10.36 -4.52
C ASN A 21 6.05 -10.30 -3.41
N GLY A 22 4.79 -10.38 -3.81
CA GLY A 22 3.66 -10.60 -2.91
C GLY A 22 3.34 -12.08 -2.73
N ASN A 23 2.40 -12.38 -1.84
CA ASN A 23 1.95 -13.75 -1.55
C ASN A 23 1.20 -14.41 -2.73
N HIS A 24 0.78 -13.64 -3.72
CA HIS A 24 0.13 -14.13 -4.95
C HIS A 24 1.09 -14.23 -6.16
N ASP A 25 2.34 -13.79 -6.02
CA ASP A 25 3.26 -13.57 -7.14
C ASP A 25 4.38 -14.60 -7.22
N LEU A 26 4.34 -15.65 -6.42
CA LEU A 26 5.41 -16.64 -6.27
C LEU A 26 5.85 -17.32 -7.58
N ASN A 27 5.01 -17.28 -8.62
CA ASN A 27 5.26 -17.90 -9.92
C ASN A 27 5.20 -16.90 -11.09
N VAL A 28 5.22 -15.59 -10.82
CA VAL A 28 5.19 -14.57 -11.86
C VAL A 28 6.62 -14.21 -12.25
N THR A 29 6.95 -14.44 -13.52
CA THR A 29 8.23 -13.97 -14.09
C THR A 29 7.97 -12.69 -14.87
N LEU A 30 8.44 -11.58 -14.35
CA LEU A 30 8.44 -10.29 -15.04
C LEU A 30 9.86 -9.89 -15.41
N PRO A 31 10.04 -9.11 -16.48
CA PRO A 31 11.32 -8.50 -16.79
C PRO A 31 11.67 -7.55 -15.65
N SER A 32 12.63 -7.93 -14.81
CA SER A 32 13.07 -7.15 -13.67
C SER A 32 14.56 -7.38 -13.44
N GLN A 33 15.26 -6.38 -12.92
CA GLN A 33 16.66 -6.52 -12.51
C GLN A 33 16.76 -7.22 -11.14
N PHE A 34 15.71 -7.15 -10.35
CA PHE A 34 15.60 -7.80 -9.06
C PHE A 34 14.19 -8.34 -8.87
N SER A 35 14.08 -9.53 -8.30
CA SER A 35 12.84 -10.12 -7.80
C SER A 35 13.12 -10.79 -6.46
N GLY A 36 12.37 -10.42 -5.42
CA GLY A 36 12.56 -10.95 -4.08
C GLY A 36 11.52 -10.47 -3.09
N LEU A 37 11.59 -10.96 -1.87
CA LEU A 37 10.61 -10.64 -0.82
C LEU A 37 10.82 -9.23 -0.21
N MET A 38 12.03 -8.68 -0.36
CA MET A 38 12.42 -7.40 0.22
C MET A 38 13.49 -6.74 -0.65
N TYR A 39 13.43 -5.42 -0.75
CA TYR A 39 14.45 -4.61 -1.41
C TYR A 39 14.72 -3.34 -0.59
N SER A 40 15.98 -2.92 -0.49
CA SER A 40 16.35 -1.69 0.22
C SER A 40 16.99 -0.70 -0.74
N LEU A 41 16.52 0.54 -0.72
CA LEU A 41 17.03 1.64 -1.52
C LEU A 41 17.09 2.92 -0.67
N ALA A 42 18.25 3.57 -0.67
CA ALA A 42 18.48 4.84 0.05
C ALA A 42 18.03 4.81 1.53
N GLY A 43 18.22 3.68 2.22
CA GLY A 43 17.84 3.51 3.62
C GLY A 43 16.37 3.23 3.87
N VAL A 44 15.55 3.07 2.81
CA VAL A 44 14.14 2.67 2.90
C VAL A 44 14.00 1.22 2.48
N THR A 45 13.31 0.41 3.27
CA THR A 45 12.99 -0.99 2.97
C THR A 45 11.63 -1.09 2.32
N PHE A 46 11.57 -1.79 1.18
CA PHE A 46 10.35 -2.12 0.46
C PHE A 46 10.06 -3.60 0.67
N ARG A 47 8.86 -3.93 1.13
CA ARG A 47 8.40 -5.32 1.29
C ARG A 47 6.90 -5.44 1.10
N HIS A 48 6.42 -6.64 0.77
CA HIS A 48 4.99 -6.85 0.58
C HIS A 48 4.23 -6.77 1.90
N ILE A 49 4.67 -7.50 2.92
CA ILE A 49 4.06 -7.50 4.26
C ILE A 49 4.99 -6.78 5.22
N MET A 50 4.43 -5.85 6.00
CA MET A 50 5.12 -5.10 7.03
C MET A 50 5.80 -6.01 8.05
N ASP A 51 7.04 -5.68 8.44
CA ASP A 51 7.71 -6.31 9.56
C ASP A 51 7.54 -5.48 10.83
N THR A 52 6.84 -6.02 11.80
CA THR A 52 6.58 -5.34 13.07
C THR A 52 7.81 -5.27 13.98
N ASN A 53 8.82 -6.08 13.74
CA ASN A 53 10.06 -6.12 14.52
C ASN A 53 11.12 -5.13 13.99
N ASP A 54 11.07 -4.80 12.70
CA ASP A 54 11.91 -3.78 12.10
C ASP A 54 11.41 -2.39 12.51
N GLN A 55 12.29 -1.49 12.90
CA GLN A 55 11.95 -0.10 13.27
C GLN A 55 12.48 0.92 12.25
N GLY A 56 13.10 0.45 11.17
CA GLY A 56 13.63 1.29 10.10
C GLY A 56 12.54 1.90 9.21
N PRO A 57 12.92 2.80 8.30
CA PRO A 57 12.03 3.32 7.27
C PRO A 57 11.52 2.20 6.36
N GLU A 58 10.19 2.11 6.19
CA GLU A 58 9.58 1.02 5.46
C GLU A 58 8.40 1.49 4.60
N ILE A 59 8.30 0.95 3.40
CA ILE A 59 7.12 1.02 2.54
C ILE A 59 6.62 -0.41 2.32
N SER A 60 5.39 -0.68 2.73
CA SER A 60 4.75 -1.99 2.61
C SER A 60 3.35 -1.90 2.02
N ALA A 61 2.78 -3.05 1.67
CA ALA A 61 1.46 -3.15 1.05
C ALA A 61 0.59 -4.21 1.74
N HIS A 62 0.09 -5.21 1.03
CA HIS A 62 -0.65 -6.40 1.46
C HIS A 62 -2.05 -6.12 2.03
N PHE A 63 -2.17 -5.26 3.03
CA PHE A 63 -3.43 -5.03 3.75
C PHE A 63 -4.43 -4.17 2.98
N HIS A 64 -3.99 -3.45 1.95
CA HIS A 64 -4.84 -2.60 1.11
C HIS A 64 -5.74 -1.67 1.95
N PRO A 65 -5.20 -0.78 2.78
CA PRO A 65 -5.98 -0.06 3.77
C PRO A 65 -7.09 0.79 3.16
N ILE A 66 -8.24 0.74 3.84
CA ILE A 66 -9.43 1.50 3.51
C ILE A 66 -9.89 2.25 4.75
N ALA A 67 -10.16 3.52 4.60
CA ALA A 67 -10.79 4.32 5.64
C ALA A 67 -12.28 4.59 5.32
N ILE A 68 -13.10 4.60 6.35
CA ILE A 68 -14.48 5.08 6.31
C ILE A 68 -14.53 6.38 7.09
N VAL A 69 -15.00 7.44 6.46
CA VAL A 69 -15.15 8.77 7.08
C VAL A 69 -16.56 9.27 6.91
N LYS A 70 -17.03 10.07 7.86
CA LYS A 70 -18.33 10.73 7.77
C LYS A 70 -18.14 12.18 7.38
N TYR A 71 -18.76 12.57 6.29
CA TYR A 71 -18.76 13.96 5.84
C TYR A 71 -20.17 14.41 5.48
N ARG A 72 -20.64 15.48 6.11
CA ARG A 72 -22.01 16.03 5.94
C ARG A 72 -23.12 14.96 6.05
N GLY A 73 -22.98 14.04 7.01
CA GLY A 73 -23.95 12.97 7.23
C GLY A 73 -23.80 11.73 6.32
N THR A 74 -22.94 11.79 5.32
CA THR A 74 -22.68 10.69 4.37
C THR A 74 -21.44 9.91 4.78
N ARG A 75 -21.53 8.57 4.78
CA ARG A 75 -20.38 7.68 4.96
C ARG A 75 -19.64 7.52 3.63
N ILE A 76 -18.39 7.85 3.62
CA ILE A 76 -17.51 7.78 2.45
C ILE A 76 -16.43 6.74 2.73
N ARG A 77 -16.36 5.70 1.90
CA ARG A 77 -15.33 4.66 1.97
C ARG A 77 -14.28 4.92 0.89
N ARG A 78 -13.01 5.01 1.28
CA ARG A 78 -11.89 5.28 0.36
C ARG A 78 -10.67 4.45 0.68
N ALA A 79 -10.00 3.96 -0.36
CA ALA A 79 -8.63 3.46 -0.23
C ALA A 79 -7.71 4.58 0.23
N CYS A 80 -6.72 4.26 1.05
CA CYS A 80 -5.84 5.27 1.61
C CYS A 80 -4.42 4.75 1.82
N PHE A 81 -3.44 5.65 1.75
CA PHE A 81 -2.15 5.39 2.38
C PHE A 81 -2.28 5.58 3.88
N VAL A 82 -1.58 4.76 4.65
CA VAL A 82 -1.45 4.94 6.10
C VAL A 82 0.00 5.30 6.40
N HIS A 83 0.22 6.44 7.00
CA HIS A 83 1.56 6.92 7.34
C HIS A 83 1.70 7.08 8.85
N LYS A 84 2.74 6.49 9.41
CA LYS A 84 3.12 6.63 10.80
C LYS A 84 4.63 6.66 10.95
N LYS A 85 5.15 7.76 11.51
CA LYS A 85 6.60 7.97 11.67
C LYS A 85 7.33 7.83 10.34
N ASN A 86 8.16 6.80 10.22
CA ASN A 86 8.97 6.47 9.03
C ASN A 86 8.38 5.31 8.21
N ARG A 87 7.11 4.95 8.42
CA ARG A 87 6.44 3.82 7.74
C ARG A 87 5.26 4.28 6.92
N ILE A 88 5.13 3.70 5.73
CA ILE A 88 4.00 3.92 4.83
C ILE A 88 3.42 2.58 4.43
N LEU A 89 2.11 2.43 4.62
CA LEU A 89 1.34 1.30 4.10
C LEU A 89 0.57 1.76 2.86
N LEU A 90 0.76 1.04 1.76
CA LEU A 90 0.18 1.38 0.47
C LEU A 90 -1.24 0.81 0.32
N PRO A 91 -2.17 1.56 -0.30
CA PRO A 91 -3.45 1.02 -0.75
C PRO A 91 -3.26 0.03 -1.91
N ALA A 92 -4.32 -0.72 -2.23
CA ALA A 92 -4.36 -1.51 -3.46
C ALA A 92 -4.24 -0.61 -4.69
N PHE A 93 -3.46 -1.06 -5.67
CA PHE A 93 -3.38 -0.41 -6.98
C PHE A 93 -4.58 -0.76 -7.86
N GLY A 94 -5.09 -1.99 -7.75
CA GLY A 94 -6.19 -2.50 -8.57
C GLY A 94 -7.57 -2.08 -8.07
N ALA A 95 -8.45 -1.70 -9.00
CA ALA A 95 -9.81 -1.26 -8.68
C ALA A 95 -10.73 -2.39 -8.14
N LEU A 96 -10.43 -3.65 -8.45
CA LEU A 96 -11.20 -4.82 -8.03
C LEU A 96 -10.67 -5.46 -6.74
N THR A 97 -9.60 -4.95 -6.20
CA THR A 97 -9.00 -5.48 -4.98
C THR A 97 -9.79 -4.99 -3.77
N GLY A 98 -10.23 -5.90 -2.93
CA GLY A 98 -10.76 -5.58 -1.61
C GLY A 98 -9.73 -4.87 -0.74
N GLY A 99 -10.13 -4.42 0.43
CA GLY A 99 -9.20 -3.79 1.36
C GLY A 99 -9.67 -3.90 2.79
N LEU A 100 -8.71 -3.83 3.70
CA LEU A 100 -8.91 -3.95 5.14
C LEU A 100 -9.23 -2.57 5.73
N ASP A 101 -10.23 -2.50 6.59
CA ASP A 101 -10.55 -1.28 7.32
C ASP A 101 -9.37 -0.88 8.20
N VAL A 102 -9.03 0.41 8.25
CA VAL A 102 -7.94 0.93 9.10
C VAL A 102 -8.17 0.68 10.59
N ASN A 103 -9.40 0.31 10.97
CA ASN A 103 -9.75 -0.10 12.33
C ASN A 103 -9.56 -1.60 12.59
N ASP A 104 -9.22 -2.40 11.57
CA ASP A 104 -9.01 -3.83 11.72
C ASP A 104 -7.85 -4.12 12.69
N PRO A 105 -7.99 -5.10 13.60
CA PRO A 105 -6.93 -5.47 14.54
C PRO A 105 -5.58 -5.82 13.89
N ALA A 106 -5.57 -6.30 12.65
CA ALA A 106 -4.34 -6.56 11.90
C ALA A 106 -3.52 -5.30 11.65
N LEU A 107 -4.15 -4.11 11.67
CA LEU A 107 -3.52 -2.80 11.51
C LEU A 107 -3.29 -2.07 12.83
N LYS A 108 -3.36 -2.75 13.99
CA LYS A 108 -3.23 -2.13 15.31
C LYS A 108 -1.97 -1.25 15.47
N THR A 109 -0.89 -1.59 14.81
CA THR A 109 0.37 -0.82 14.80
C THR A 109 0.17 0.61 14.27
N PHE A 110 -0.85 0.83 13.45
CA PHE A 110 -1.21 2.12 12.86
C PHE A 110 -2.45 2.76 13.49
N GLN A 111 -2.92 2.27 14.65
CA GLN A 111 -4.18 2.74 15.25
C GLN A 111 -3.99 3.74 16.39
N ASP A 112 -2.80 4.22 16.64
CA ASP A 112 -2.48 5.18 17.69
C ASP A 112 -2.36 6.62 17.15
N LEU A 113 -2.21 7.54 18.10
CA LEU A 113 -2.03 8.96 17.82
C LEU A 113 -0.79 9.20 16.97
N GLY A 114 -0.89 10.18 16.07
CA GLY A 114 0.18 10.52 15.12
C GLY A 114 0.14 9.76 13.80
N THR A 115 -0.77 8.80 13.64
CA THR A 115 -1.03 8.17 12.34
C THR A 115 -1.84 9.10 11.46
N GLN A 116 -1.41 9.26 10.21
CA GLN A 116 -2.07 10.06 9.18
C GLN A 116 -2.62 9.14 8.09
N LEU A 117 -3.81 9.45 7.61
CA LEU A 117 -4.45 8.76 6.50
C LEU A 117 -4.50 9.71 5.29
N TYR A 118 -4.06 9.22 4.14
CA TYR A 118 -4.13 9.96 2.88
C TYR A 118 -5.15 9.25 1.98
N LEU A 119 -6.39 9.74 2.00
CA LEU A 119 -7.53 9.15 1.29
C LEU A 119 -7.45 9.47 -0.20
N LEU A 120 -7.64 8.45 -1.02
CA LEU A 120 -7.69 8.59 -2.48
C LEU A 120 -9.07 9.08 -2.91
N GLY A 121 -9.17 10.32 -3.33
CA GLY A 121 -10.33 10.85 -4.05
C GLY A 121 -10.22 10.63 -5.55
N SER A 122 -11.21 11.12 -6.32
CA SER A 122 -11.19 11.04 -7.78
C SER A 122 -10.12 11.92 -8.42
N GLU A 123 -9.84 13.08 -7.84
CA GLU A 123 -8.95 14.08 -8.41
C GLU A 123 -7.88 14.60 -7.42
N ALA A 124 -8.02 14.24 -6.15
CA ALA A 124 -7.13 14.72 -5.10
C ALA A 124 -6.92 13.68 -4.00
N ILE A 125 -5.83 13.83 -3.26
CA ILE A 125 -5.54 13.08 -2.04
C ILE A 125 -5.87 13.97 -0.84
N PHE A 126 -6.63 13.43 0.12
CA PHE A 126 -7.05 14.14 1.31
C PHE A 126 -6.33 13.61 2.54
N ASN A 127 -5.52 14.44 3.17
CA ASN A 127 -4.89 14.08 4.43
C ASN A 127 -5.86 14.30 5.60
N ILE A 128 -6.04 13.27 6.43
CA ILE A 128 -6.80 13.36 7.66
C ILE A 128 -6.07 12.63 8.79
N PRO A 129 -6.16 13.12 10.04
CA PRO A 129 -5.76 12.37 11.20
C PRO A 129 -6.56 11.06 11.33
N ARG A 130 -5.91 10.01 11.84
CA ARG A 130 -6.49 8.67 11.96
C ARG A 130 -7.82 8.65 12.77
N GLU A 131 -7.94 9.51 13.78
CA GLU A 131 -9.11 9.60 14.64
C GLU A 131 -10.40 10.01 13.94
N PHE A 132 -10.33 10.55 12.72
CA PHE A 132 -11.50 10.89 11.90
C PHE A 132 -12.05 9.69 11.09
N ALA A 133 -11.35 8.56 11.06
CA ALA A 133 -11.91 7.34 10.50
C ALA A 133 -12.92 6.74 11.48
N GLU A 134 -14.12 6.43 10.97
CA GLU A 134 -15.18 5.78 11.76
C GLU A 134 -14.73 4.38 12.20
N LYS A 135 -15.13 4.03 13.43
CA LYS A 135 -15.01 2.66 13.95
C LYS A 135 -16.19 1.82 13.52
#